data_7446762dd47efb215c5e80c81bd8d88a
#
_entry.id   7446762dd47efb215c5e80c81bd8d88a
#
_cell.length_a   1.000
_cell.length_b   1.000
_cell.length_c   1.000
_cell.angle_alpha   90.00
_cell.angle_beta   90.00
_cell.angle_gamma   90.00
#
_symmetry.space_group_name_H-M   'P 1'
#
loop_
_entity.id
_entity.type
_entity.pdbx_description
1 polymer ?
#
loop_
_entity_poly.entity_id
_entity_poly.type
_entity_poly.pdbx_seq_one_letter_code
_entity_poly.pdbx_strand_id
1 'polypeptide(L)'
;EISLGLVGSEMCIRDSLWTEYIPTFSQVEYMIMPRIDAVADIQWSDPSKKDYQTFLPRVARMTQLYDRLGYNYGKHIFDINASLTTNTENGTLDIALTKLGEGDIYYTVDGSDPTIASIKYEGPVQINQDCEFKAIVVRPNGTSRIFSEDIFFNKATMKPITLKEQPSKGYVFNGAQVLVDGLRGGSNYKTGHWLGFQGKDLDATIDLKEP
;
A
#
# COMPACT_ATOMS: atom_id res chain seq x y z
N GLU A 1 -2.49 -8.07 -5.98
CA GLU A 1 -3.92 -8.20 -5.69
C GLU A 1 -4.33 -9.65 -5.97
N ILE A 2 -4.50 -10.44 -4.92
CA ILE A 2 -5.18 -11.74 -5.05
C ILE A 2 -6.67 -11.39 -4.94
N SER A 3 -7.33 -11.33 -6.08
CA SER A 3 -8.78 -11.13 -6.12
C SER A 3 -9.47 -12.35 -5.49
N LEU A 4 -9.98 -12.20 -4.27
CA LEU A 4 -10.83 -13.18 -3.58
C LEU A 4 -12.25 -13.30 -4.19
N GLY A 5 -12.48 -12.74 -5.37
CA GLY A 5 -13.79 -12.54 -5.98
C GLY A 5 -14.33 -13.66 -6.85
N LEU A 6 -13.77 -14.87 -6.86
CA LEU A 6 -14.26 -15.96 -7.71
C LEU A 6 -14.61 -17.22 -6.90
N VAL A 7 -15.53 -17.08 -5.99
CA VAL A 7 -16.20 -18.21 -5.34
C VAL A 7 -17.38 -18.64 -6.22
N GLY A 8 -17.15 -19.56 -7.15
CA GLY A 8 -18.22 -20.10 -7.99
C GLY A 8 -17.77 -20.91 -9.21
N SER A 9 -16.51 -20.80 -9.59
CA SER A 9 -15.94 -21.60 -10.68
C SER A 9 -14.56 -22.16 -10.28
N GLU A 10 -14.50 -22.84 -9.16
CA GLU A 10 -13.27 -23.41 -8.57
C GLU A 10 -12.56 -24.43 -9.46
N MET A 11 -13.18 -24.83 -10.57
CA MET A 11 -12.61 -25.81 -11.51
C MET A 11 -11.58 -25.22 -12.49
N CYS A 12 -11.30 -23.91 -12.43
CA CYS A 12 -10.37 -23.24 -13.36
C CYS A 12 -9.26 -22.46 -12.67
N ILE A 13 -8.92 -22.73 -11.41
CA ILE A 13 -7.72 -22.14 -10.79
C ILE A 13 -6.51 -22.78 -11.45
N ARG A 14 -5.83 -22.00 -12.30
CA ARG A 14 -4.56 -22.42 -12.89
C ARG A 14 -3.44 -22.04 -11.93
N ASP A 15 -2.92 -23.01 -11.21
CA ASP A 15 -1.81 -22.87 -10.29
C ASP A 15 -0.47 -23.03 -11.03
N SER A 16 -0.26 -22.24 -12.08
CA SER A 16 0.93 -22.36 -12.91
C SER A 16 1.87 -21.19 -12.67
N LEU A 17 3.13 -21.49 -12.36
CA LEU A 17 4.23 -20.54 -12.40
C LEU A 17 4.95 -20.64 -13.74
N TRP A 18 4.86 -19.60 -14.55
CA TRP A 18 5.59 -19.53 -15.82
C TRP A 18 7.01 -19.05 -15.57
N THR A 19 8.00 -19.88 -15.97
CA THR A 19 9.41 -19.68 -15.60
C THR A 19 10.26 -19.02 -16.66
N GLU A 20 9.68 -18.52 -17.76
CA GLU A 20 10.42 -17.89 -18.87
C GLU A 20 11.37 -16.78 -18.42
N TYR A 21 11.03 -16.07 -17.33
CA TYR A 21 11.83 -14.98 -16.76
C TYR A 21 12.33 -15.27 -15.35
N ILE A 22 12.35 -16.53 -14.93
CA ILE A 22 12.76 -16.97 -13.59
C ILE A 22 13.97 -17.91 -13.71
N PRO A 23 15.20 -17.38 -13.73
CA PRO A 23 16.39 -18.15 -14.08
C PRO A 23 16.92 -19.03 -12.94
N THR A 24 16.49 -18.85 -11.69
CA THR A 24 17.02 -19.57 -10.52
C THR A 24 15.92 -20.15 -9.65
N PHE A 25 16.23 -21.28 -8.97
CA PHE A 25 15.29 -21.88 -8.03
C PHE A 25 14.96 -20.96 -6.85
N SER A 26 15.93 -20.20 -6.36
CA SER A 26 15.72 -19.20 -5.31
C SER A 26 14.70 -18.12 -5.74
N GLN A 27 14.67 -17.76 -7.01
CA GLN A 27 13.65 -16.84 -7.53
C GLN A 27 12.29 -17.51 -7.67
N VAL A 28 12.24 -18.83 -7.97
CA VAL A 28 10.99 -19.61 -7.91
C VAL A 28 10.41 -19.57 -6.51
N GLU A 29 11.22 -19.83 -5.48
CA GLU A 29 10.80 -19.75 -4.08
C GLU A 29 10.22 -18.37 -3.74
N TYR A 30 10.92 -17.30 -4.11
CA TYR A 30 10.50 -15.91 -3.91
C TYR A 30 9.16 -15.60 -4.58
N MET A 31 8.92 -16.12 -5.77
CA MET A 31 7.70 -15.86 -6.53
C MET A 31 6.51 -16.69 -6.02
N ILE A 32 6.75 -17.91 -5.56
CA ILE A 32 5.71 -18.81 -5.07
C ILE A 32 5.33 -18.49 -3.62
N MET A 33 6.33 -18.34 -2.75
CA MET A 33 6.08 -18.18 -1.31
C MET A 33 5.97 -16.71 -0.91
N PRO A 34 5.03 -16.31 -0.07
CA PRO A 34 3.97 -17.11 0.57
C PRO A 34 2.66 -17.17 -0.24
N ARG A 35 2.66 -16.85 -1.54
CA ARG A 35 1.43 -16.83 -2.35
C ARG A 35 0.74 -18.18 -2.41
N ILE A 36 1.52 -19.26 -2.38
CA ILE A 36 0.99 -20.62 -2.37
C ILE A 36 0.17 -20.92 -1.11
N ASP A 37 0.48 -20.27 0.01
CA ASP A 37 -0.30 -20.42 1.24
C ASP A 37 -1.72 -19.90 1.05
N ALA A 38 -1.90 -18.82 0.27
CA ALA A 38 -3.23 -18.29 -0.04
C ALA A 38 -4.01 -19.24 -0.94
N VAL A 39 -3.34 -19.87 -1.91
CA VAL A 39 -3.97 -20.88 -2.78
C VAL A 39 -4.39 -22.08 -1.94
N ALA A 40 -3.51 -22.59 -1.07
CA ALA A 40 -3.82 -23.68 -0.17
C ALA A 40 -4.99 -23.33 0.77
N ASP A 41 -5.00 -22.13 1.34
CA ASP A 41 -6.09 -21.69 2.22
C ASP A 41 -7.44 -21.65 1.48
N ILE A 42 -7.45 -21.18 0.23
CA ILE A 42 -8.65 -21.15 -0.61
C ILE A 42 -9.16 -22.58 -0.91
N GLN A 43 -8.25 -23.51 -1.19
CA GLN A 43 -8.61 -24.86 -1.60
C GLN A 43 -9.05 -25.73 -0.42
N TRP A 44 -8.45 -25.56 0.75
CA TRP A 44 -8.65 -26.46 1.90
C TRP A 44 -9.59 -25.89 2.97
N SER A 45 -9.86 -24.57 2.95
CA SER A 45 -10.74 -23.94 3.93
C SER A 45 -12.18 -23.95 3.46
N ASP A 46 -13.10 -24.15 4.41
CA ASP A 46 -14.54 -23.97 4.19
C ASP A 46 -14.81 -22.55 3.65
N PRO A 47 -15.57 -22.38 2.55
CA PRO A 47 -15.90 -21.07 1.98
C PRO A 47 -16.47 -20.07 3.00
N SER A 48 -17.24 -20.55 3.98
CA SER A 48 -17.83 -19.69 5.02
C SER A 48 -16.81 -19.15 6.04
N LYS A 49 -15.58 -19.71 6.07
CA LYS A 49 -14.51 -19.34 7.00
C LYS A 49 -13.38 -18.55 6.32
N LYS A 50 -13.50 -18.29 5.02
CA LYS A 50 -12.50 -17.54 4.26
C LYS A 50 -12.55 -16.07 4.65
N ASP A 51 -11.52 -15.62 5.36
CA ASP A 51 -11.36 -14.23 5.76
C ASP A 51 -9.88 -13.84 5.71
N TYR A 52 -9.60 -12.75 5.01
CA TYR A 52 -8.24 -12.25 4.79
C TYR A 52 -7.54 -11.86 6.09
N GLN A 53 -8.26 -11.27 7.04
CA GLN A 53 -7.70 -10.82 8.31
C GLN A 53 -7.27 -12.00 9.19
N THR A 54 -8.01 -13.10 9.17
CA THR A 54 -7.64 -14.33 9.87
C THR A 54 -6.58 -15.14 9.11
N PHE A 55 -6.47 -14.99 7.80
CA PHE A 55 -5.43 -15.61 6.98
C PHE A 55 -4.04 -15.05 7.28
N LEU A 56 -3.90 -13.71 7.40
CA LEU A 56 -2.61 -13.04 7.58
C LEU A 56 -1.78 -13.57 8.76
N PRO A 57 -2.33 -13.77 9.98
CA PRO A 57 -1.57 -14.35 11.10
C PRO A 57 -1.10 -15.79 10.83
N ARG A 58 -1.86 -16.57 10.04
CA ARG A 58 -1.46 -17.95 9.66
C ARG A 58 -0.26 -17.92 8.72
N VAL A 59 -0.26 -17.03 7.73
CA VAL A 59 0.90 -16.81 6.84
C VAL A 59 2.12 -16.36 7.63
N ALA A 60 1.96 -15.45 8.58
CA ALA A 60 3.06 -15.00 9.43
C ALA A 60 3.70 -16.15 10.23
N ARG A 61 2.92 -17.16 10.65
CA ARG A 61 3.48 -18.38 11.27
C ARG A 61 4.18 -19.28 10.24
N MET A 62 3.62 -19.40 9.04
CA MET A 62 4.22 -20.21 7.98
C MET A 62 5.57 -19.64 7.54
N THR A 63 5.71 -18.32 7.49
CA THR A 63 7.00 -17.68 7.15
C THR A 63 8.09 -17.96 8.19
N GLN A 64 7.75 -18.20 9.47
CA GLN A 64 8.73 -18.66 10.47
C GLN A 64 9.26 -20.07 10.15
N LEU A 65 8.44 -20.92 9.56
CA LEU A 65 8.89 -22.22 9.05
C LEU A 65 9.80 -22.04 7.83
N TYR A 66 9.46 -21.14 6.92
CA TYR A 66 10.30 -20.82 5.77
C TYR A 66 11.68 -20.29 6.18
N ASP A 67 11.76 -19.42 7.20
CA ASP A 67 13.04 -18.96 7.76
C ASP A 67 13.87 -20.13 8.31
N ARG A 68 13.25 -21.09 9.04
CA ARG A 68 13.95 -22.26 9.57
C ARG A 68 14.45 -23.22 8.48
N LEU A 69 13.70 -23.32 7.39
CA LEU A 69 14.05 -24.19 6.25
C LEU A 69 14.99 -23.51 5.26
N GLY A 70 15.28 -22.20 5.44
CA GLY A 70 16.15 -21.43 4.58
C GLY A 70 15.55 -21.09 3.21
N TYR A 71 14.23 -21.07 3.08
CA TYR A 71 13.56 -20.69 1.84
C TYR A 71 13.63 -19.19 1.58
N ASN A 72 13.87 -18.84 0.32
CA ASN A 72 13.81 -17.46 -0.14
C ASN A 72 12.37 -17.09 -0.51
N TYR A 73 11.62 -16.45 0.39
CA TYR A 73 10.23 -16.08 0.15
C TYR A 73 10.05 -14.56 0.04
N GLY A 74 8.96 -14.13 -0.58
CA GLY A 74 8.62 -12.72 -0.74
C GLY A 74 8.18 -12.09 0.59
N LYS A 75 9.03 -11.23 1.17
CA LYS A 75 8.80 -10.61 2.49
C LYS A 75 7.89 -9.36 2.45
N HIS A 76 7.32 -9.05 1.30
CA HIS A 76 6.48 -7.84 1.11
C HIS A 76 5.25 -7.75 2.02
N ILE A 77 4.72 -8.90 2.46
CA ILE A 77 3.61 -8.93 3.42
C ILE A 77 3.97 -8.32 4.79
N PHE A 78 5.27 -8.20 5.08
CA PHE A 78 5.80 -7.61 6.30
C PHE A 78 6.19 -6.14 6.15
N ASP A 79 6.06 -5.58 4.96
CA ASP A 79 6.27 -4.14 4.75
C ASP A 79 5.17 -3.33 5.44
N ILE A 80 5.41 -2.05 5.57
CA ILE A 80 4.42 -1.11 6.08
C ILE A 80 3.29 -1.00 5.05
N ASN A 81 2.06 -1.06 5.54
CA ASN A 81 0.90 -0.64 4.80
C ASN A 81 0.49 0.74 5.33
N ALA A 82 0.54 1.75 4.47
CA ALA A 82 0.21 3.12 4.78
C ALA A 82 -1.14 3.49 4.18
N SER A 83 -1.96 4.17 4.99
CA SER A 83 -3.18 4.83 4.54
C SER A 83 -2.99 6.33 4.69
N LEU A 84 -3.06 7.07 3.59
CA LEU A 84 -2.93 8.51 3.55
C LEU A 84 -4.32 9.10 3.32
N THR A 85 -4.76 9.95 4.24
CA THR A 85 -6.11 10.53 4.22
C THR A 85 -6.01 12.05 4.37
N THR A 86 -6.63 12.76 3.44
CA THR A 86 -6.71 14.22 3.50
C THR A 86 -7.71 14.66 4.56
N ASN A 87 -7.29 15.51 5.46
CA ASN A 87 -8.14 16.15 6.45
C ASN A 87 -8.31 17.64 6.08
N THR A 88 -9.35 17.92 5.32
CA THR A 88 -9.63 19.28 4.82
C THR A 88 -10.10 20.24 5.91
N GLU A 89 -10.56 19.74 7.06
CA GLU A 89 -10.96 20.59 8.19
C GLU A 89 -9.74 21.17 8.89
N ASN A 90 -8.72 20.33 9.12
CA ASN A 90 -7.49 20.72 9.79
C ASN A 90 -6.39 21.17 8.81
N GLY A 91 -6.57 20.94 7.50
CA GLY A 91 -5.56 21.22 6.49
C GLY A 91 -4.33 20.31 6.62
N THR A 92 -4.52 19.05 7.02
CA THR A 92 -3.46 18.06 7.24
C THR A 92 -3.60 16.86 6.32
N LEU A 93 -2.48 16.20 6.04
CA LEU A 93 -2.45 14.83 5.54
C LEU A 93 -2.22 13.90 6.72
N ASP A 94 -3.19 13.03 7.01
CA ASP A 94 -3.11 12.08 8.11
C ASP A 94 -2.55 10.75 7.58
N ILE A 95 -1.41 10.32 8.12
CA ILE A 95 -0.71 9.08 7.74
C ILE A 95 -0.93 8.03 8.81
N ALA A 96 -1.72 7.02 8.49
CA ALA A 96 -1.91 5.85 9.34
C ALA A 96 -1.09 4.67 8.82
N LEU A 97 -0.22 4.14 9.68
CA LEU A 97 0.67 3.03 9.36
C LEU A 97 0.21 1.75 10.05
N THR A 98 0.19 0.66 9.31
CA THR A 98 -0.08 -0.67 9.84
C THR A 98 1.00 -1.66 9.40
N LYS A 99 1.17 -2.71 10.17
CA LYS A 99 2.14 -3.79 9.92
C LYS A 99 1.55 -5.15 10.25
N LEU A 100 2.08 -6.17 9.63
CA LEU A 100 1.76 -7.56 9.97
C LEU A 100 2.80 -8.09 10.97
N GLY A 101 2.32 -8.78 12.01
CA GLY A 101 3.17 -9.46 13.00
C GLY A 101 3.84 -8.51 14.00
N GLU A 102 4.88 -9.03 14.66
CA GLU A 102 5.63 -8.33 15.70
C GLU A 102 6.54 -7.24 15.15
N GLY A 103 7.08 -6.41 16.05
CA GLY A 103 8.01 -5.34 15.75
C GLY A 103 7.43 -3.95 16.03
N ASP A 104 8.27 -2.94 15.98
CA ASP A 104 7.90 -1.53 16.15
C ASP A 104 8.10 -0.77 14.85
N ILE A 105 7.23 0.23 14.60
CA ILE A 105 7.38 1.15 13.48
C ILE A 105 8.13 2.38 13.96
N TYR A 106 9.12 2.81 13.18
CA TYR A 106 9.85 4.07 13.35
C TYR A 106 9.75 4.88 12.08
N TYR A 107 9.70 6.22 12.24
CA TYR A 107 9.56 7.11 11.10
C TYR A 107 10.39 8.39 11.22
N THR A 108 10.61 9.06 10.11
CA THR A 108 11.23 10.37 9.95
C THR A 108 10.38 11.24 9.03
N VAL A 109 10.54 12.55 9.12
CA VAL A 109 9.83 13.54 8.28
C VAL A 109 10.79 14.46 7.51
N ASP A 110 12.08 14.22 7.63
CA ASP A 110 13.16 15.02 7.06
C ASP A 110 13.92 14.31 5.91
N GLY A 111 13.38 13.15 5.46
CA GLY A 111 13.98 12.36 4.39
C GLY A 111 15.15 11.48 4.84
N SER A 112 15.58 11.55 6.10
CA SER A 112 16.59 10.62 6.61
C SER A 112 16.02 9.20 6.71
N ASP A 113 16.87 8.18 6.51
CA ASP A 113 16.44 6.81 6.67
C ASP A 113 16.16 6.49 8.15
N PRO A 114 14.95 6.00 8.47
CA PRO A 114 14.57 5.74 9.85
C PRO A 114 15.38 4.60 10.47
N THR A 115 15.67 4.75 11.78
CA THR A 115 16.36 3.77 12.61
C THR A 115 15.62 3.58 13.94
N ILE A 116 16.11 2.70 14.82
CA ILE A 116 15.59 2.55 16.19
C ILE A 116 15.73 3.81 17.04
N ALA A 117 16.56 4.78 16.63
CA ALA A 117 16.71 6.07 17.29
C ALA A 117 15.73 7.13 16.75
N SER A 118 15.01 6.84 15.69
CA SER A 118 14.01 7.72 15.10
C SER A 118 12.73 7.73 15.93
N ILE A 119 11.74 8.54 15.51
CA ILE A 119 10.48 8.67 16.23
C ILE A 119 9.71 7.33 16.14
N LYS A 120 9.31 6.80 17.29
CA LYS A 120 8.45 5.61 17.34
C LYS A 120 7.03 5.99 16.97
N TYR A 121 6.42 5.19 16.09
CA TYR A 121 5.03 5.39 15.68
C TYR A 121 4.06 4.85 16.73
N GLU A 122 3.23 5.71 17.27
CA GLU A 122 2.23 5.36 18.29
C GLU A 122 0.78 5.58 17.79
N GLY A 123 0.60 6.23 16.65
CA GLY A 123 -0.69 6.52 16.06
C GLY A 123 -0.56 7.43 14.83
N PRO A 124 -1.67 7.78 14.16
CA PRO A 124 -1.66 8.55 12.94
C PRO A 124 -0.83 9.84 13.05
N VAL A 125 0.04 10.08 12.08
CA VAL A 125 0.90 11.26 11.99
C VAL A 125 0.22 12.30 11.11
N GLN A 126 0.10 13.52 11.62
CA GLN A 126 -0.48 14.64 10.88
C GLN A 126 0.62 15.50 10.25
N ILE A 127 0.56 15.65 8.94
CA ILE A 127 1.51 16.44 8.15
C ILE A 127 0.78 17.66 7.61
N ASN A 128 1.35 18.86 7.79
CA ASN A 128 0.80 20.16 7.34
C ASN A 128 1.80 21.03 6.59
N GLN A 129 2.95 20.47 6.22
CA GLN A 129 4.00 21.15 5.48
C GLN A 129 4.75 20.16 4.59
N ASP A 130 5.58 20.67 3.69
CA ASP A 130 6.45 19.84 2.86
C ASP A 130 7.31 18.92 3.71
N CYS A 131 7.34 17.64 3.36
CA CYS A 131 8.26 16.70 3.98
C CYS A 131 8.49 15.48 3.09
N GLU A 132 9.62 14.82 3.29
CA GLU A 132 9.87 13.48 2.81
C GLU A 132 9.66 12.52 4.00
N PHE A 133 8.50 11.88 4.01
CA PHE A 133 8.12 10.95 5.07
C PHE A 133 8.71 9.57 4.78
N LYS A 134 9.45 9.02 5.73
CA LYS A 134 9.98 7.65 5.64
C LYS A 134 9.62 6.85 6.88
N ALA A 135 9.38 5.54 6.70
CA ALA A 135 9.09 4.64 7.81
C ALA A 135 9.63 3.23 7.58
N ILE A 136 10.00 2.56 8.67
CA ILE A 136 10.40 1.14 8.68
C ILE A 136 9.70 0.40 9.82
N VAL A 137 9.59 -0.92 9.66
CA VAL A 137 9.30 -1.83 10.79
C VAL A 137 10.61 -2.47 11.24
N VAL A 138 10.92 -2.36 12.52
CA VAL A 138 12.07 -3.04 13.14
C VAL A 138 11.59 -4.27 13.90
N ARG A 139 12.20 -5.41 13.62
CA ARG A 139 11.90 -6.73 14.20
C ARG A 139 13.18 -7.36 14.73
N PRO A 140 13.09 -8.35 15.64
CA PRO A 140 14.27 -9.10 16.09
C PRO A 140 15.12 -9.69 14.96
N ASN A 141 14.47 -10.07 13.86
CA ASN A 141 15.10 -10.74 12.70
C ASN A 141 15.43 -9.80 11.53
N GLY A 142 15.35 -8.48 11.73
CA GLY A 142 15.66 -7.49 10.70
C GLY A 142 14.62 -6.40 10.53
N THR A 143 14.78 -5.61 9.48
CA THR A 143 13.90 -4.48 9.15
C THR A 143 13.08 -4.75 7.90
N SER A 144 11.92 -4.10 7.78
CA SER A 144 11.18 -4.02 6.52
C SER A 144 11.94 -3.19 5.49
N ARG A 145 11.44 -3.16 4.27
CA ARG A 145 11.82 -2.11 3.32
C ARG A 145 11.36 -0.75 3.86
N ILE A 146 12.07 0.29 3.46
CA ILE A 146 11.67 1.66 3.77
C ILE A 146 10.41 1.98 2.96
N PHE A 147 9.36 2.39 3.65
CA PHE A 147 8.25 3.12 3.06
C PHE A 147 8.68 4.58 2.91
N SER A 148 8.47 5.18 1.76
CA SER A 148 8.82 6.59 1.49
C SER A 148 7.70 7.25 0.72
N GLU A 149 7.33 8.46 1.14
CA GLU A 149 6.34 9.30 0.47
C GLU A 149 6.77 10.77 0.52
N ASP A 150 6.80 11.41 -0.66
CA ASP A 150 7.08 12.83 -0.80
C ASP A 150 5.78 13.63 -0.73
N ILE A 151 5.69 14.52 0.24
CA ILE A 151 4.49 15.30 0.52
C ILE A 151 4.79 16.77 0.23
N PHE A 152 3.90 17.39 -0.57
CA PHE A 152 4.06 18.77 -1.03
C PHE A 152 2.84 19.61 -0.69
N PHE A 153 3.06 20.71 0.02
CA PHE A 153 2.04 21.67 0.33
C PHE A 153 2.18 22.93 -0.54
N ASN A 154 1.08 23.39 -1.07
CA ASN A 154 0.97 24.66 -1.79
C ASN A 154 -0.37 25.33 -1.45
N LYS A 155 -0.65 26.50 -2.03
CA LYS A 155 -1.89 27.25 -1.74
C LYS A 155 -3.18 26.48 -2.04
N ALA A 156 -3.12 25.51 -2.97
CA ALA A 156 -4.27 24.70 -3.37
C ALA A 156 -4.42 23.42 -2.52
N THR A 157 -3.38 23.01 -1.80
CA THR A 157 -3.38 21.77 -1.02
C THR A 157 -4.47 21.82 0.05
N MET A 158 -5.25 20.73 0.14
CA MET A 158 -6.40 20.55 1.05
C MET A 158 -7.54 21.56 0.84
N LYS A 159 -7.55 22.31 -0.28
CA LYS A 159 -8.64 23.24 -0.58
C LYS A 159 -9.81 22.55 -1.28
N PRO A 160 -11.04 23.09 -1.16
CA PRO A 160 -12.18 22.58 -1.90
C PRO A 160 -11.95 22.67 -3.41
N ILE A 161 -12.22 21.55 -4.09
CA ILE A 161 -12.08 21.43 -5.53
C ILE A 161 -13.34 20.87 -6.17
N THR A 162 -13.74 21.43 -7.29
CA THR A 162 -14.82 20.93 -8.12
C THR A 162 -14.34 20.68 -9.54
N LEU A 163 -14.82 19.58 -10.13
CA LEU A 163 -14.57 19.24 -11.53
C LEU A 163 -15.82 19.55 -12.33
N LYS A 164 -15.67 20.22 -13.47
CA LYS A 164 -16.75 20.39 -14.43
C LYS A 164 -17.14 19.08 -15.09
N GLU A 165 -16.14 18.30 -15.48
CA GLU A 165 -16.32 16.98 -16.07
C GLU A 165 -15.79 15.91 -15.11
N GLN A 166 -16.52 14.80 -15.00
CA GLN A 166 -16.08 13.69 -14.16
C GLN A 166 -14.97 12.88 -14.87
N PRO A 167 -13.99 12.34 -14.12
CA PRO A 167 -12.99 11.43 -14.68
C PRO A 167 -13.63 10.23 -15.37
N SER A 168 -12.93 9.64 -16.31
CA SER A 168 -13.39 8.47 -17.05
C SER A 168 -13.51 7.25 -16.11
N LYS A 169 -14.52 6.41 -16.32
CA LYS A 169 -14.75 5.20 -15.55
C LYS A 169 -13.48 4.33 -15.54
N GLY A 170 -13.02 3.93 -14.34
CA GLY A 170 -11.75 3.20 -14.16
C GLY A 170 -10.54 4.09 -13.87
N TYR A 171 -10.67 5.42 -13.97
CA TYR A 171 -9.62 6.40 -13.66
C TYR A 171 -10.11 7.48 -12.69
N VAL A 172 -11.10 7.16 -11.88
CA VAL A 172 -11.70 8.06 -10.89
C VAL A 172 -10.91 8.06 -9.57
N PHE A 173 -10.41 6.89 -9.16
CA PHE A 173 -9.67 6.65 -7.92
C PHE A 173 -10.31 7.36 -6.71
N ASN A 174 -9.57 8.27 -6.05
CA ASN A 174 -10.05 9.06 -4.91
C ASN A 174 -10.79 10.34 -5.31
N GLY A 175 -11.16 10.48 -6.60
CA GLY A 175 -11.92 11.63 -7.10
C GLY A 175 -11.10 12.90 -7.22
N ALA A 176 -11.80 14.06 -7.27
CA ALA A 176 -11.18 15.37 -7.50
C ALA A 176 -10.08 15.71 -6.48
N GLN A 177 -10.20 15.21 -5.24
CA GLN A 177 -9.29 15.52 -4.15
C GLN A 177 -7.83 15.12 -4.44
N VAL A 178 -7.62 14.12 -5.31
CA VAL A 178 -6.26 13.72 -5.78
C VAL A 178 -5.45 14.87 -6.36
N LEU A 179 -6.10 15.90 -6.90
CA LEU A 179 -5.40 17.05 -7.49
C LEU A 179 -4.88 18.04 -6.43
N VAL A 180 -5.35 17.92 -5.19
CA VAL A 180 -5.03 18.85 -4.09
C VAL A 180 -4.68 18.12 -2.79
N ASP A 181 -4.35 16.82 -2.85
CA ASP A 181 -4.03 16.00 -1.67
C ASP A 181 -2.59 16.16 -1.18
N GLY A 182 -1.73 16.87 -1.92
CA GLY A 182 -0.33 17.05 -1.58
C GLY A 182 0.58 15.89 -1.98
N LEU A 183 0.03 14.88 -2.65
CA LEU A 183 0.77 13.70 -3.10
C LEU A 183 1.05 13.78 -4.61
N ARG A 184 2.10 13.12 -5.07
CA ARG A 184 2.43 13.02 -6.48
C ARG A 184 2.20 11.62 -7.01
N GLY A 185 1.55 11.52 -8.16
CA GLY A 185 1.47 10.28 -8.90
C GLY A 185 2.85 9.86 -9.44
N GLY A 186 3.28 8.65 -9.13
CA GLY A 186 4.48 8.04 -9.71
C GLY A 186 4.24 7.54 -11.14
N SER A 187 5.13 6.71 -11.65
CA SER A 187 5.01 6.11 -13.00
C SER A 187 3.85 5.10 -13.14
N ASN A 188 3.33 4.61 -12.03
CA ASN A 188 2.21 3.67 -12.02
C ASN A 188 0.89 4.39 -11.74
N TYR A 189 0.05 4.55 -12.76
CA TYR A 189 -1.25 5.22 -12.64
C TYR A 189 -2.27 4.48 -11.75
N LYS A 190 -2.03 3.19 -11.43
CA LYS A 190 -2.93 2.39 -10.58
C LYS A 190 -2.76 2.65 -9.07
N THR A 191 -1.86 3.52 -8.68
CA THR A 191 -1.59 3.83 -7.25
C THR A 191 -2.67 4.68 -6.57
N GLY A 192 -3.65 5.18 -7.33
CA GLY A 192 -4.72 6.01 -6.77
C GLY A 192 -4.43 7.53 -6.81
N HIS A 193 -3.23 7.95 -7.22
CA HIS A 193 -2.79 9.34 -7.28
C HIS A 193 -2.91 9.96 -8.68
N TRP A 194 -3.80 9.42 -9.51
CA TRP A 194 -4.03 9.88 -10.87
C TRP A 194 -5.51 10.01 -11.17
N LEU A 195 -5.86 10.99 -12.01
CA LEU A 195 -7.17 11.06 -12.67
C LEU A 195 -6.99 10.95 -14.16
N GLY A 196 -7.91 10.26 -14.84
CA GLY A 196 -7.87 10.13 -16.29
C GLY A 196 -9.14 10.63 -16.95
N PHE A 197 -8.97 11.39 -18.04
CA PHE A 197 -10.06 11.94 -18.86
C PHE A 197 -9.89 11.45 -20.29
N GLN A 198 -10.92 10.82 -20.83
CA GLN A 198 -10.92 10.32 -22.22
C GLN A 198 -11.95 11.10 -23.04
N GLY A 199 -11.49 11.76 -24.09
CA GLY A 199 -12.35 12.52 -25.01
C GLY A 199 -12.96 13.80 -24.44
N LYS A 200 -12.42 14.29 -23.32
CA LYS A 200 -12.80 15.53 -22.63
C LYS A 200 -11.61 16.09 -21.86
N ASP A 201 -11.62 17.40 -21.67
CA ASP A 201 -10.55 18.10 -20.97
C ASP A 201 -10.75 18.10 -19.46
N LEU A 202 -9.65 18.24 -18.72
CA LEU A 202 -9.68 18.54 -17.30
C LEU A 202 -10.06 20.04 -17.14
N ASP A 203 -11.17 20.30 -16.49
CA ASP A 203 -11.60 21.63 -16.07
C ASP A 203 -11.94 21.58 -14.58
N ALA A 204 -11.09 22.19 -13.78
CA ALA A 204 -11.16 22.17 -12.32
C ALA A 204 -11.17 23.58 -11.73
N THR A 205 -12.01 23.79 -10.75
CA THR A 205 -12.05 25.04 -9.96
C THR A 205 -11.65 24.73 -8.53
N ILE A 206 -10.64 25.46 -8.02
CA ILE A 206 -10.16 25.35 -6.64
C ILE A 206 -10.52 26.63 -5.90
N ASP A 207 -11.25 26.51 -4.80
CA ASP A 207 -11.56 27.63 -3.91
C ASP A 207 -10.45 27.82 -2.87
N LEU A 208 -9.62 28.82 -3.07
CA LEU A 208 -8.51 29.13 -2.16
C LEU A 208 -8.97 29.74 -0.84
N LYS A 209 -10.24 30.20 -0.74
CA LYS A 209 -10.85 30.88 0.43
C LYS A 209 -10.17 32.18 0.85
N GLU A 210 -9.09 32.55 0.18
CA GLU A 210 -8.34 33.80 0.41
C GLU A 210 -7.94 34.39 -0.94
N PRO A 211 -7.93 35.73 -1.07
CA PRO A 211 -7.54 36.39 -2.31
C PRO A 211 -6.03 36.28 -2.61
#